data_538d4c1c019b94c4959b4fb92289ef0b
#
_entry.id   538d4c1c019b94c4959b4fb92289ef0b
#
_cell.length_a   1.000
_cell.length_b   1.000
_cell.length_c   1.000
_cell.angle_alpha   90.00
_cell.angle_beta   90.00
_cell.angle_gamma   90.00
#
_symmetry.space_group_name_H-M   'P 1'
#
loop_
_entity.id
_entity.type
_entity.pdbx_description
1 polymer ?
#
loop_
_entity_poly.entity_id
_entity_poly.type
_entity_poly.pdbx_seq_one_letter_code
_entity_poly.pdbx_strand_id
1 'polypeptide(L)'
;IRGMEHRLLGDDGRPCPPGGVGRLQVRGPNIMRGYYKDPARTAEVLSGDGWLDTRDLALAHADGSLRVLGRLDDTLVLTNGENVNAPYLENELCANEWIDRAVVVGEGRPYVAAFVKPSLTHLEGLARRLGLPVDDLAALVADERVVKHYRRLASAISADLRRFAPYERIHRVRLWLEDFRIGHELSQTLKLRRHEFSRLYSSEIDDLYAS
;
A
#
# COMPACT_ATOMS: atom_id res chain seq x y z
N ILE A 1 -23.04 -1.32 -11.22
CA ILE A 1 -24.26 -2.05 -10.78
C ILE A 1 -25.44 -1.11 -10.98
N ARG A 2 -26.53 -1.59 -11.61
CA ARG A 2 -27.73 -0.75 -11.85
C ARG A 2 -28.31 -0.24 -10.52
N GLY A 3 -28.64 1.06 -10.47
CA GLY A 3 -29.27 1.69 -9.30
C GLY A 3 -28.29 2.04 -8.18
N MET A 4 -26.99 1.88 -8.39
CA MET A 4 -25.96 2.35 -7.46
C MET A 4 -25.41 3.68 -7.91
N GLU A 5 -25.32 4.60 -6.97
CA GLU A 5 -24.60 5.87 -7.09
C GLU A 5 -23.27 5.77 -6.37
N HIS A 6 -22.29 6.54 -6.81
CA HIS A 6 -21.01 6.68 -6.13
C HIS A 6 -20.53 8.13 -6.17
N ARG A 7 -19.72 8.50 -5.18
CA ARG A 7 -18.97 9.75 -5.17
C ARG A 7 -17.63 9.55 -4.50
N LEU A 8 -16.65 10.33 -4.91
CA LEU A 8 -15.36 10.42 -4.22
C LEU A 8 -15.28 11.75 -3.49
N LEU A 9 -14.92 11.73 -2.22
CA LEU A 9 -14.72 12.92 -1.39
C LEU A 9 -13.25 13.09 -1.07
N GLY A 10 -12.73 14.31 -1.24
CA GLY A 10 -11.41 14.70 -0.77
C GLY A 10 -11.38 14.82 0.77
N ASP A 11 -10.19 15.10 1.31
CA ASP A 11 -9.98 15.28 2.75
C ASP A 11 -10.78 16.49 3.31
N ASP A 12 -11.09 17.46 2.45
CA ASP A 12 -11.95 18.61 2.78
C ASP A 12 -13.46 18.28 2.75
N GLY A 13 -13.82 17.03 2.46
CA GLY A 13 -15.21 16.55 2.35
C GLY A 13 -15.92 16.98 1.07
N ARG A 14 -15.25 17.62 0.12
CA ARG A 14 -15.82 18.03 -1.17
C ARG A 14 -15.68 16.93 -2.22
N PRO A 15 -16.56 16.88 -3.22
CA PRO A 15 -16.41 15.95 -4.34
C PRO A 15 -15.10 16.16 -5.10
N CYS A 16 -14.40 15.05 -5.38
CA CYS A 16 -13.20 15.08 -6.19
C CYS A 16 -13.52 15.33 -7.67
N PRO A 17 -12.66 16.08 -8.39
CA PRO A 17 -12.78 16.21 -9.83
C PRO A 17 -12.52 14.87 -10.54
N PRO A 18 -12.93 14.72 -11.81
CA PRO A 18 -12.54 13.57 -12.64
C PRO A 18 -11.02 13.41 -12.67
N GLY A 19 -10.54 12.18 -12.48
CA GLY A 19 -9.10 11.87 -12.33
C GLY A 19 -8.57 12.10 -10.92
N GLY A 20 -9.39 12.56 -9.97
CA GLY A 20 -9.02 12.74 -8.58
C GLY A 20 -9.12 11.43 -7.78
N VAL A 21 -8.30 11.34 -6.74
CA VAL A 21 -8.36 10.29 -5.72
C VAL A 21 -9.16 10.81 -4.54
N GLY A 22 -10.04 9.98 -3.99
CA GLY A 22 -10.83 10.34 -2.83
C GLY A 22 -11.44 9.13 -2.13
N ARG A 23 -12.05 9.42 -0.98
CA ARG A 23 -12.79 8.45 -0.18
C ARG A 23 -14.08 8.05 -0.89
N LEU A 24 -14.25 6.77 -1.14
CA LEU A 24 -15.39 6.23 -1.86
C LEU A 24 -16.61 6.16 -0.96
N GLN A 25 -17.67 6.84 -1.37
CA GLN A 25 -19.00 6.68 -0.82
C GLN A 25 -19.96 6.13 -1.88
N VAL A 26 -20.84 5.24 -1.45
CA VAL A 26 -21.82 4.57 -2.34
C VAL A 26 -23.23 4.67 -1.76
N ARG A 27 -24.24 4.73 -2.65
CA ARG A 27 -25.64 4.78 -2.28
C ARG A 27 -26.47 3.91 -3.24
N GLY A 28 -27.48 3.23 -2.75
CA GLY A 28 -28.37 2.44 -3.59
C GLY A 28 -29.04 1.27 -2.87
N PRO A 29 -29.83 0.46 -3.58
CA PRO A 29 -30.65 -0.58 -2.98
C PRO A 29 -29.86 -1.74 -2.35
N ASN A 30 -28.58 -1.89 -2.70
CA ASN A 30 -27.72 -2.97 -2.18
C ASN A 30 -26.96 -2.56 -0.91
N ILE A 31 -27.13 -1.32 -0.45
CA ILE A 31 -26.43 -0.85 0.75
C ILE A 31 -27.03 -1.54 1.98
N MET A 32 -26.17 -1.92 2.92
CA MET A 32 -26.59 -2.50 4.18
C MET A 32 -27.54 -1.56 4.93
N ARG A 33 -28.44 -2.09 5.74
CA ARG A 33 -29.27 -1.30 6.64
C ARG A 33 -28.53 -0.81 7.87
N GLY A 34 -27.40 -1.43 8.20
CA GLY A 34 -26.55 -1.09 9.34
C GLY A 34 -25.87 -2.34 9.91
N TYR A 35 -25.02 -2.12 10.89
CA TYR A 35 -24.42 -3.19 11.67
C TYR A 35 -25.42 -3.77 12.68
N TYR A 36 -25.45 -5.08 12.79
CA TYR A 36 -26.41 -5.76 13.67
C TYR A 36 -26.20 -5.35 15.15
N LYS A 37 -27.27 -4.82 15.75
CA LYS A 37 -27.28 -4.33 17.14
C LYS A 37 -26.23 -3.28 17.48
N ASP A 38 -25.69 -2.55 16.47
CA ASP A 38 -24.69 -1.53 16.65
C ASP A 38 -25.08 -0.24 15.89
N PRO A 39 -26.02 0.54 16.43
CA PRO A 39 -26.43 1.79 15.81
C PRO A 39 -25.34 2.86 15.82
N ALA A 40 -24.45 2.87 16.83
CA ALA A 40 -23.37 3.82 16.92
C ALA A 40 -22.39 3.65 15.75
N ARG A 41 -21.89 2.44 15.56
CA ARG A 41 -21.01 2.14 14.43
C ARG A 41 -21.71 2.29 13.07
N THR A 42 -23.02 2.04 13.01
CA THR A 42 -23.80 2.30 11.80
C THR A 42 -23.78 3.78 11.43
N ALA A 43 -24.00 4.67 12.40
CA ALA A 43 -24.02 6.12 12.19
C ALA A 43 -22.66 6.69 11.78
N GLU A 44 -21.55 6.02 12.12
CA GLU A 44 -20.18 6.40 11.68
C GLU A 44 -19.97 6.25 10.16
N VAL A 45 -20.66 5.28 9.54
CA VAL A 45 -20.40 4.92 8.14
C VAL A 45 -21.59 5.13 7.22
N LEU A 46 -22.81 5.18 7.76
CA LEU A 46 -24.05 5.33 6.98
C LEU A 46 -24.73 6.64 7.35
N SER A 47 -24.71 7.58 6.41
CA SER A 47 -25.36 8.88 6.60
C SER A 47 -26.89 8.78 6.53
N GLY A 48 -27.59 9.78 7.10
CA GLY A 48 -29.07 9.83 7.11
C GLY A 48 -29.71 9.93 5.73
N ASP A 49 -28.96 10.37 4.72
CA ASP A 49 -29.37 10.45 3.30
C ASP A 49 -28.97 9.21 2.48
N GLY A 50 -28.49 8.15 3.18
CA GLY A 50 -28.26 6.82 2.61
C GLY A 50 -26.90 6.61 1.92
N TRP A 51 -25.92 7.49 2.13
CA TRP A 51 -24.56 7.26 1.67
C TRP A 51 -23.79 6.40 2.66
N LEU A 52 -23.24 5.28 2.17
CA LEU A 52 -22.31 4.44 2.90
C LEU A 52 -20.88 4.89 2.59
N ASP A 53 -20.14 5.27 3.63
CA ASP A 53 -18.70 5.43 3.56
C ASP A 53 -18.04 4.06 3.59
N THR A 54 -17.44 3.64 2.47
CA THR A 54 -16.80 2.33 2.37
C THR A 54 -15.46 2.28 3.09
N ARG A 55 -14.90 3.45 3.45
CA ARG A 55 -13.52 3.65 3.93
C ARG A 55 -12.46 3.16 2.93
N ASP A 56 -12.84 3.03 1.67
CA ASP A 56 -11.90 2.76 0.59
C ASP A 56 -11.50 4.07 -0.10
N LEU A 57 -10.24 4.15 -0.51
CA LEU A 57 -9.75 5.16 -1.44
C LEU A 57 -9.91 4.66 -2.86
N ALA A 58 -10.40 5.51 -3.75
CA ALA A 58 -10.58 5.17 -5.15
C ALA A 58 -10.18 6.34 -6.06
N LEU A 59 -9.82 5.99 -7.29
CA LEU A 59 -9.59 6.89 -8.42
C LEU A 59 -10.80 6.82 -9.36
N ALA A 60 -11.36 7.96 -9.73
CA ALA A 60 -12.39 8.02 -10.78
C ALA A 60 -11.73 8.27 -12.15
N HIS A 61 -11.92 7.35 -13.08
CA HIS A 61 -11.48 7.53 -14.45
C HIS A 61 -12.46 8.41 -15.24
N ALA A 62 -11.99 9.01 -16.33
CA ALA A 62 -12.79 9.89 -17.20
C ALA A 62 -13.98 9.16 -17.86
N ASP A 63 -13.92 7.84 -18.00
CA ASP A 63 -15.01 6.99 -18.51
C ASP A 63 -16.06 6.63 -17.44
N GLY A 64 -15.90 7.15 -16.21
CA GLY A 64 -16.80 6.87 -15.09
C GLY A 64 -16.50 5.56 -14.35
N SER A 65 -15.48 4.81 -14.75
CA SER A 65 -15.05 3.64 -13.99
C SER A 65 -14.29 4.06 -12.73
N LEU A 66 -14.33 3.18 -11.70
CA LEU A 66 -13.61 3.37 -10.45
C LEU A 66 -12.51 2.32 -10.30
N ARG A 67 -11.33 2.76 -9.89
CA ARG A 67 -10.25 1.90 -9.43
C ARG A 67 -10.09 2.06 -7.92
N VAL A 68 -10.38 1.03 -7.16
CA VAL A 68 -10.08 1.01 -5.72
C VAL A 68 -8.58 0.91 -5.54
N LEU A 69 -8.02 1.81 -4.75
CA LEU A 69 -6.58 1.93 -4.51
C LEU A 69 -6.15 1.24 -3.21
N GLY A 70 -7.03 1.23 -2.20
CA GLY A 70 -6.77 0.64 -0.89
C GLY A 70 -7.78 1.09 0.15
N ARG A 71 -7.48 0.79 1.42
CA ARG A 71 -8.29 1.24 2.57
C ARG A 71 -7.74 2.53 3.14
N LEU A 72 -8.62 3.40 3.61
CA LEU A 72 -8.23 4.60 4.34
C LEU A 72 -7.44 4.24 5.62
N ASP A 73 -7.84 3.16 6.30
CA ASP A 73 -7.20 2.67 7.52
C ASP A 73 -5.76 2.14 7.30
N ASP A 74 -5.37 1.86 6.05
CA ASP A 74 -4.03 1.43 5.66
C ASP A 74 -3.16 2.60 5.15
N THR A 75 -3.64 3.83 5.28
CA THR A 75 -2.88 5.04 4.98
C THR A 75 -1.85 5.27 6.08
N LEU A 76 -0.61 5.58 5.70
CA LEU A 76 0.46 5.95 6.61
C LEU A 76 0.54 7.47 6.73
N VAL A 77 0.74 7.98 7.94
CA VAL A 77 0.93 9.42 8.18
C VAL A 77 2.40 9.69 8.46
N LEU A 78 3.05 10.45 7.61
CA LEU A 78 4.46 10.85 7.78
C LEU A 78 4.60 11.94 8.86
N THR A 79 5.83 12.17 9.34
CA THR A 79 6.11 13.21 10.36
C THR A 79 5.74 14.63 9.92
N ASN A 80 5.68 14.90 8.62
CA ASN A 80 5.24 16.18 8.04
C ASN A 80 3.72 16.27 7.85
N GLY A 81 2.95 15.25 8.27
CA GLY A 81 1.50 15.19 8.16
C GLY A 81 0.96 14.71 6.82
N GLU A 82 1.83 14.37 5.87
CA GLU A 82 1.40 13.85 4.57
C GLU A 82 0.87 12.42 4.67
N ASN A 83 -0.19 12.13 3.91
CA ASN A 83 -0.87 10.85 3.86
C ASN A 83 -0.38 10.00 2.68
N VAL A 84 0.14 8.81 2.97
CA VAL A 84 0.66 7.86 1.96
C VAL A 84 -0.27 6.67 1.85
N ASN A 85 -0.79 6.40 0.64
CA ASN A 85 -1.59 5.21 0.37
C ASN A 85 -0.67 3.99 0.17
N ALA A 86 -0.31 3.34 1.29
CA ALA A 86 0.62 2.21 1.27
C ALA A 86 0.13 1.04 0.39
N PRO A 87 -1.14 0.58 0.44
CA PRO A 87 -1.62 -0.50 -0.43
C PRO A 87 -1.51 -0.17 -1.93
N TYR A 88 -1.74 1.08 -2.32
CA TYR A 88 -1.60 1.47 -3.72
C TYR A 88 -0.15 1.39 -4.18
N LEU A 89 0.78 1.92 -3.38
CA LEU A 89 2.22 1.82 -3.63
C LEU A 89 2.69 0.36 -3.69
N GLU A 90 2.25 -0.48 -2.76
CA GLU A 90 2.56 -1.92 -2.71
C GLU A 90 2.07 -2.65 -3.97
N ASN A 91 0.85 -2.36 -4.41
CA ASN A 91 0.29 -2.95 -5.63
C ASN A 91 1.08 -2.55 -6.89
N GLU A 92 1.50 -1.27 -6.99
CA GLU A 92 2.30 -0.81 -8.13
C GLU A 92 3.74 -1.39 -8.11
N LEU A 93 4.32 -1.59 -6.91
CA LEU A 93 5.58 -2.32 -6.78
C LEU A 93 5.45 -3.77 -7.22
N CYS A 94 4.41 -4.48 -6.74
CA CYS A 94 4.16 -5.88 -7.07
C CYS A 94 3.68 -6.09 -8.51
N ALA A 95 3.25 -5.05 -9.23
CA ALA A 95 3.00 -5.13 -10.67
C ALA A 95 4.29 -5.29 -11.50
N ASN A 96 5.45 -5.07 -10.90
CA ASN A 96 6.75 -5.25 -11.53
C ASN A 96 7.25 -6.68 -11.32
N GLU A 97 7.68 -7.35 -12.41
CA GLU A 97 8.12 -8.75 -12.42
C GLU A 97 9.31 -9.10 -11.49
N TRP A 98 10.04 -8.07 -11.02
CA TRP A 98 11.16 -8.22 -10.08
C TRP A 98 10.73 -8.38 -8.64
N ILE A 99 9.46 -8.09 -8.33
CA ILE A 99 8.96 -7.97 -6.96
C ILE A 99 7.77 -8.91 -6.75
N ASP A 100 7.96 -9.94 -5.95
CA ASP A 100 6.88 -10.86 -5.59
C ASP A 100 5.95 -10.26 -4.53
N ARG A 101 6.52 -9.47 -3.60
CA ARG A 101 5.76 -8.81 -2.54
C ARG A 101 6.47 -7.54 -2.06
N ALA A 102 5.67 -6.56 -1.68
CA ALA A 102 6.17 -5.36 -1.03
C ALA A 102 5.31 -5.02 0.19
N VAL A 103 5.94 -4.46 1.22
CA VAL A 103 5.27 -3.81 2.36
C VAL A 103 5.88 -2.44 2.53
N VAL A 104 5.05 -1.42 2.39
CA VAL A 104 5.45 -0.02 2.55
C VAL A 104 5.32 0.37 4.02
N VAL A 105 6.35 1.01 4.55
CA VAL A 105 6.44 1.51 5.93
C VAL A 105 6.80 2.99 5.93
N GLY A 106 6.36 3.72 6.96
CA GLY A 106 6.59 5.17 7.02
C GLY A 106 5.77 5.86 8.10
N GLU A 107 4.93 5.13 8.87
CA GLU A 107 4.12 5.71 9.93
C GLU A 107 4.99 6.45 10.95
N GLY A 108 4.71 7.75 11.13
CA GLY A 108 5.50 8.62 12.02
C GLY A 108 6.97 8.80 11.61
N ARG A 109 7.32 8.55 10.31
CA ARG A 109 8.69 8.64 9.80
C ARG A 109 8.84 9.79 8.79
N PRO A 110 10.08 10.26 8.55
CA PRO A 110 10.31 11.41 7.67
C PRO A 110 10.13 11.11 6.17
N TYR A 111 10.13 9.84 5.79
CA TYR A 111 9.98 9.40 4.39
C TYR A 111 9.47 7.96 4.33
N VAL A 112 9.09 7.54 3.14
CA VAL A 112 8.60 6.20 2.85
C VAL A 112 9.76 5.24 2.59
N ALA A 113 9.70 4.06 3.21
CA ALA A 113 10.59 2.93 2.94
C ALA A 113 9.77 1.68 2.62
N ALA A 114 10.41 0.65 2.08
CA ALA A 114 9.73 -0.59 1.74
C ALA A 114 10.55 -1.84 2.10
N PHE A 115 9.85 -2.85 2.60
CA PHE A 115 10.33 -4.22 2.59
C PHE A 115 9.93 -4.83 1.25
N VAL A 116 10.88 -5.48 0.56
CA VAL A 116 10.68 -6.03 -0.77
C VAL A 116 11.12 -7.47 -0.81
N LYS A 117 10.19 -8.39 -1.10
CA LYS A 117 10.51 -9.77 -1.44
C LYS A 117 10.80 -9.84 -2.94
N PRO A 118 12.05 -10.12 -3.32
CA PRO A 118 12.41 -10.24 -4.72
C PRO A 118 11.82 -11.49 -5.35
N SER A 119 11.48 -11.44 -6.64
CA SER A 119 11.27 -12.63 -7.45
C SER A 119 12.57 -13.41 -7.54
N LEU A 120 12.57 -14.69 -7.14
CA LEU A 120 13.78 -15.51 -7.10
C LEU A 120 14.45 -15.62 -8.48
N THR A 121 13.65 -15.77 -9.53
CA THR A 121 14.17 -15.86 -10.92
C THR A 121 14.96 -14.60 -11.30
N HIS A 122 14.43 -13.42 -10.97
CA HIS A 122 15.09 -12.15 -11.29
C HIS A 122 16.27 -11.86 -10.36
N LEU A 123 16.18 -12.24 -9.08
CA LEU A 123 17.27 -12.14 -8.12
C LEU A 123 18.49 -12.95 -8.56
N GLU A 124 18.29 -14.24 -8.91
CA GLU A 124 19.36 -15.08 -9.43
C GLU A 124 19.94 -14.56 -10.74
N GLY A 125 19.07 -14.08 -11.65
CA GLY A 125 19.51 -13.47 -12.91
C GLY A 125 20.37 -12.23 -12.67
N LEU A 126 20.03 -11.40 -11.69
CA LEU A 126 20.83 -10.25 -11.28
C LEU A 126 22.18 -10.72 -10.68
N ALA A 127 22.14 -11.70 -9.79
CA ALA A 127 23.35 -12.24 -9.13
C ALA A 127 24.37 -12.74 -10.17
N ARG A 128 23.92 -13.53 -11.15
CA ARG A 128 24.79 -14.01 -12.26
C ARG A 128 25.41 -12.85 -13.04
N ARG A 129 24.65 -11.79 -13.33
CA ARG A 129 25.17 -10.58 -14.03
C ARG A 129 26.19 -9.81 -13.18
N LEU A 130 26.05 -9.86 -11.87
CA LEU A 130 26.98 -9.20 -10.93
C LEU A 130 28.18 -10.08 -10.55
N GLY A 131 28.24 -11.33 -11.02
CA GLY A 131 29.28 -12.30 -10.68
C GLY A 131 29.17 -12.79 -9.23
N LEU A 132 27.93 -12.83 -8.67
CA LEU A 132 27.66 -13.31 -7.33
C LEU A 132 27.25 -14.78 -7.34
N PRO A 133 27.63 -15.57 -6.31
CA PRO A 133 27.11 -16.92 -6.13
C PRO A 133 25.58 -16.90 -5.92
N VAL A 134 24.90 -17.89 -6.46
CA VAL A 134 23.41 -17.97 -6.41
C VAL A 134 22.90 -18.99 -5.40
N ASP A 135 23.77 -19.70 -4.74
CA ASP A 135 23.48 -20.77 -3.78
C ASP A 135 23.21 -20.23 -2.36
N ASP A 136 23.61 -19.00 -2.07
CA ASP A 136 23.34 -18.32 -0.80
C ASP A 136 22.42 -17.10 -1.01
N LEU A 137 21.12 -17.35 -0.95
CA LEU A 137 20.11 -16.31 -1.11
C LEU A 137 20.16 -15.25 0.02
N ALA A 138 20.55 -15.65 1.25
CA ALA A 138 20.67 -14.72 2.38
C ALA A 138 21.81 -13.72 2.13
N ALA A 139 22.96 -14.19 1.64
CA ALA A 139 24.04 -13.30 1.25
C ALA A 139 23.65 -12.40 0.06
N LEU A 140 22.85 -12.89 -0.91
CA LEU A 140 22.39 -12.10 -2.04
C LEU A 140 21.53 -10.92 -1.61
N VAL A 141 20.54 -11.12 -0.73
CA VAL A 141 19.66 -10.03 -0.27
C VAL A 141 20.36 -9.04 0.65
N ALA A 142 21.52 -9.41 1.18
CA ALA A 142 22.39 -8.53 1.98
C ALA A 142 23.45 -7.78 1.12
N ASP A 143 23.70 -8.22 -0.13
CA ASP A 143 24.69 -7.59 -1.01
C ASP A 143 24.26 -6.17 -1.40
N GLU A 144 25.11 -5.18 -1.15
CA GLU A 144 24.81 -3.77 -1.41
C GLU A 144 24.43 -3.46 -2.89
N ARG A 145 25.03 -4.19 -3.83
CA ARG A 145 24.74 -4.00 -5.28
C ARG A 145 23.34 -4.48 -5.62
N VAL A 146 22.91 -5.57 -4.99
CA VAL A 146 21.56 -6.13 -5.11
C VAL A 146 20.56 -5.17 -4.43
N VAL A 147 20.78 -4.79 -3.18
CA VAL A 147 19.93 -3.82 -2.46
C VAL A 147 19.82 -2.49 -3.24
N LYS A 148 20.93 -1.99 -3.77
CA LYS A 148 20.95 -0.76 -4.58
C LYS A 148 20.11 -0.88 -5.86
N HIS A 149 20.11 -2.06 -6.49
CA HIS A 149 19.26 -2.32 -7.66
C HIS A 149 17.78 -2.20 -7.31
N TYR A 150 17.32 -2.92 -6.27
CA TYR A 150 15.92 -2.90 -5.85
C TYR A 150 15.50 -1.54 -5.29
N ARG A 151 16.39 -0.81 -4.60
CA ARG A 151 16.12 0.56 -4.16
C ARG A 151 15.90 1.49 -5.35
N ARG A 152 16.72 1.41 -6.39
CA ARG A 152 16.55 2.20 -7.62
C ARG A 152 15.24 1.86 -8.32
N LEU A 153 14.91 0.58 -8.41
CA LEU A 153 13.65 0.10 -8.99
C LEU A 153 12.44 0.66 -8.24
N ALA A 154 12.38 0.45 -6.93
CA ALA A 154 11.29 0.95 -6.08
C ALA A 154 11.17 2.49 -6.13
N SER A 155 12.31 3.20 -6.08
CA SER A 155 12.34 4.65 -6.22
C SER A 155 11.88 5.13 -7.59
N ALA A 156 12.19 4.41 -8.68
CA ALA A 156 11.74 4.77 -10.02
C ALA A 156 10.22 4.56 -10.19
N ILE A 157 9.68 3.45 -9.67
CA ILE A 157 8.24 3.19 -9.71
C ILE A 157 7.47 4.27 -8.93
N SER A 158 7.91 4.59 -7.72
CA SER A 158 7.27 5.60 -6.85
C SER A 158 7.56 7.05 -7.25
N ALA A 159 8.42 7.31 -8.21
CA ALA A 159 8.71 8.65 -8.73
C ALA A 159 7.81 9.06 -9.91
N ASP A 160 6.89 8.23 -10.37
CA ASP A 160 5.92 8.61 -11.42
C ASP A 160 4.89 9.60 -10.86
N LEU A 161 5.14 10.90 -11.05
CA LEU A 161 4.31 12.00 -10.57
C LEU A 161 2.89 12.04 -11.15
N ARG A 162 2.59 11.20 -12.15
CA ARG A 162 1.21 11.01 -12.63
C ARG A 162 0.39 10.10 -11.72
N ARG A 163 1.05 9.34 -10.83
CA ARG A 163 0.46 8.35 -9.95
C ARG A 163 0.69 8.64 -8.48
N PHE A 164 1.83 9.25 -8.14
CA PHE A 164 2.31 9.42 -6.78
C PHE A 164 2.72 10.87 -6.52
N ALA A 165 2.46 11.33 -5.30
CA ALA A 165 3.00 12.60 -4.83
C ALA A 165 4.52 12.48 -4.53
N PRO A 166 5.27 13.59 -4.55
CA PRO A 166 6.71 13.56 -4.29
C PRO A 166 7.09 12.90 -2.94
N TYR A 167 6.25 13.06 -1.92
CA TYR A 167 6.47 12.49 -0.58
C TYR A 167 6.20 10.98 -0.50
N GLU A 168 5.53 10.39 -1.50
CA GLU A 168 5.29 8.94 -1.61
C GLU A 168 6.49 8.19 -2.20
N ARG A 169 7.55 8.91 -2.58
CA ARG A 169 8.75 8.30 -3.13
C ARG A 169 9.46 7.42 -2.11
N ILE A 170 9.77 6.18 -2.50
CA ILE A 170 10.49 5.22 -1.66
C ILE A 170 11.98 5.58 -1.65
N HIS A 171 12.51 5.84 -0.47
CA HIS A 171 13.90 6.24 -0.25
C HIS A 171 14.82 5.09 0.15
N ARG A 172 14.28 4.11 0.89
CA ARG A 172 15.02 2.97 1.43
C ARG A 172 14.28 1.67 1.14
N VAL A 173 15.04 0.61 0.96
CA VAL A 173 14.51 -0.73 0.74
C VAL A 173 15.29 -1.73 1.58
N ARG A 174 14.57 -2.63 2.26
CA ARG A 174 15.11 -3.84 2.86
C ARG A 174 14.59 -5.04 2.08
N LEU A 175 15.50 -5.91 1.66
CA LEU A 175 15.12 -7.17 1.01
C LEU A 175 14.91 -8.25 2.07
N TRP A 176 13.94 -9.14 1.83
CA TRP A 176 13.70 -10.32 2.66
C TRP A 176 13.25 -11.50 1.80
N LEU A 177 13.35 -12.72 2.33
CA LEU A 177 13.07 -13.96 1.59
C LEU A 177 11.87 -14.73 2.14
N GLU A 178 11.57 -14.55 3.43
CA GLU A 178 10.56 -15.35 4.13
C GLU A 178 9.16 -15.05 3.62
N ASP A 179 8.29 -16.07 3.69
CA ASP A 179 6.87 -15.90 3.43
C ASP A 179 6.14 -15.45 4.68
N PHE A 180 5.13 -14.63 4.50
CA PHE A 180 4.26 -14.21 5.60
C PHE A 180 3.34 -15.36 6.03
N ARG A 181 3.11 -15.46 7.33
CA ARG A 181 2.34 -16.52 7.96
C ARG A 181 0.93 -16.03 8.29
N ILE A 182 -0.06 -16.89 8.02
CA ILE A 182 -1.44 -16.67 8.44
C ILE A 182 -1.51 -16.67 9.97
N GLY A 183 -2.25 -15.71 10.53
CA GLY A 183 -2.34 -15.51 11.99
C GLY A 183 -1.24 -14.64 12.59
N HIS A 184 -0.18 -14.36 11.84
CA HIS A 184 0.90 -13.43 12.17
C HIS A 184 0.80 -12.16 11.30
N GLU A 185 1.58 -12.10 10.22
CA GLU A 185 1.59 -10.97 9.29
C GLU A 185 0.33 -10.90 8.43
N LEU A 186 -0.33 -12.05 8.19
CA LEU A 186 -1.54 -12.14 7.39
C LEU A 186 -2.77 -12.50 8.23
N SER A 187 -3.92 -11.95 7.84
CA SER A 187 -5.23 -12.40 8.31
C SER A 187 -5.59 -13.76 7.72
N GLN A 188 -6.68 -14.39 8.22
CA GLN A 188 -7.23 -15.61 7.64
C GLN A 188 -7.64 -15.45 6.15
N THR A 189 -7.90 -14.22 5.72
CA THR A 189 -8.23 -13.87 4.33
C THR A 189 -7.03 -13.40 3.53
N LEU A 190 -5.81 -13.71 3.97
CA LEU A 190 -4.51 -13.39 3.34
C LEU A 190 -4.23 -11.90 3.17
N LYS A 191 -4.93 -11.03 3.92
CA LYS A 191 -4.66 -9.59 3.93
C LYS A 191 -3.55 -9.27 4.92
N LEU A 192 -2.66 -8.35 4.55
CA LEU A 192 -1.60 -7.86 5.44
C LEU A 192 -2.22 -7.22 6.69
N ARG A 193 -1.75 -7.63 7.85
CA ARG A 193 -2.06 -7.02 9.15
C ARG A 193 -0.97 -5.99 9.46
N ARG A 194 -1.10 -4.81 8.89
CA ARG A 194 -0.06 -3.75 8.89
C ARG A 194 0.44 -3.42 10.30
N HIS A 195 -0.45 -3.26 11.27
CA HIS A 195 -0.07 -3.00 12.65
C HIS A 195 0.78 -4.13 13.25
N GLU A 196 0.40 -5.41 12.99
CA GLU A 196 1.18 -6.56 13.44
C GLU A 196 2.54 -6.64 12.74
N PHE A 197 2.58 -6.35 11.43
CA PHE A 197 3.84 -6.26 10.70
C PHE A 197 4.77 -5.23 11.33
N SER A 198 4.28 -4.01 11.57
CA SER A 198 5.07 -2.93 12.18
C SER A 198 5.56 -3.29 13.59
N ARG A 199 4.77 -4.04 14.35
CA ARG A 199 5.15 -4.51 15.69
C ARG A 199 6.20 -5.61 15.63
N LEU A 200 6.03 -6.59 14.74
CA LEU A 200 6.94 -7.74 14.61
C LEU A 200 8.31 -7.34 14.07
N TYR A 201 8.35 -6.39 13.14
CA TYR A 201 9.56 -5.95 12.44
C TYR A 201 10.01 -4.54 12.85
N SER A 202 9.69 -4.13 14.10
CA SER A 202 9.99 -2.78 14.57
C SER A 202 11.49 -2.45 14.52
N SER A 203 12.36 -3.40 14.92
CA SER A 203 13.82 -3.23 14.88
C SER A 203 14.33 -3.04 13.45
N GLU A 204 13.87 -3.90 12.53
CA GLU A 204 14.25 -3.84 11.11
C GLU A 204 13.72 -2.58 10.42
N ILE A 205 12.55 -2.09 10.87
CA ILE A 205 12.02 -0.80 10.42
C ILE A 205 12.91 0.33 10.94
N ASP A 206 13.28 0.32 12.22
CA ASP A 206 14.17 1.34 12.79
C ASP A 206 15.51 1.41 12.06
N ASP A 207 16.10 0.26 11.72
CA ASP A 207 17.34 0.17 10.95
C ASP A 207 17.25 0.88 9.58
N LEU A 208 16.08 0.85 8.93
CA LEU A 208 15.87 1.55 7.66
C LEU A 208 15.97 3.08 7.78
N TYR A 209 15.79 3.63 8.97
CA TYR A 209 15.81 5.07 9.23
C TYR A 209 17.03 5.54 10.01
N ALA A 210 17.83 4.61 10.56
CA ALA A 210 19.03 4.93 11.35
C ALA A 210 20.26 5.29 10.50
N SER A 211 20.21 5.16 9.16
CA SER A 211 21.37 5.31 8.23
C SER A 211 21.32 6.58 7.41
#